data_1b7f1dee259092975975b421c469b152
#
_entry.id   1b7f1dee259092975975b421c469b152
#
_cell.length_a   1.000
_cell.length_b   1.000
_cell.length_c   1.000
_cell.angle_alpha   90.00
_cell.angle_beta   90.00
_cell.angle_gamma   90.00
#
_symmetry.space_group_name_H-M   'P 1'
#
loop_
_entity.id
_entity.type
_entity.pdbx_description
1 polymer ?
#
loop_
_entity_poly.entity_id
_entity_poly.type
_entity_poly.pdbx_seq_one_letter_code
_entity_poly.pdbx_strand_id
1 'polypeptide(L)'
;MEHEDGRDQVPNVQERQRSAVAQTPPSTQTPPSTMTIKRPPDRTPHGTRGHASLAAQIGGGSCPTCALGTAEGGGPAAYVYTIGSIKTRFPSPAIEKEFVQSMAEGQTANLSDQQVLYNTLRDNRHLMHEMCWVFSIEGIDTYILVPGDPMMLEQFVEAVKPATRGVDVDVVIGTRGPMAPPEMCNGLVVPIVIVDRLYSFDSPALVQAIPKPTEMKMSEADFRSAAEQLFDRIQQIADNAGATDEHRALNYLAVRYPAIYTHTTEMFGRNFSLTGVEIIPSRLSGVRKLVDVILVYTNRGTDVVEKYYIRVDVTEKYPFLDKKLSPYYDRQ
;
A
#
# COMPACT_ATOMS: atom_id res chain seq x y z
N MET A 1 -62.69 27.34 -30.34
CA MET A 1 -62.60 26.36 -31.43
C MET A 1 -61.36 25.58 -31.13
N GLU A 2 -61.67 24.53 -30.49
CA GLU A 2 -61.46 23.08 -30.67
C GLU A 2 -60.04 22.69 -30.33
N HIS A 3 -59.84 22.08 -29.19
CA HIS A 3 -59.93 20.65 -28.81
C HIS A 3 -59.03 19.77 -29.71
N GLU A 4 -57.97 19.21 -29.12
CA GLU A 4 -57.92 17.74 -29.03
C GLU A 4 -56.85 17.29 -28.00
N ASP A 5 -57.35 16.44 -27.18
CA ASP A 5 -56.79 15.66 -26.10
C ASP A 5 -56.09 14.42 -26.69
N GLY A 6 -54.90 14.12 -26.26
CA GLY A 6 -54.17 12.93 -26.72
C GLY A 6 -53.45 12.27 -25.53
N ARG A 7 -54.22 11.52 -24.73
CA ARG A 7 -53.68 10.54 -23.78
C ARG A 7 -53.12 9.38 -24.56
N ASP A 8 -51.90 8.99 -24.28
CA ASP A 8 -51.44 7.66 -24.62
C ASP A 8 -50.79 6.98 -23.41
N GLN A 9 -51.24 5.78 -23.27
CA GLN A 9 -51.27 4.80 -22.24
C GLN A 9 -49.91 4.16 -22.03
N VAL A 10 -49.62 3.88 -20.73
CA VAL A 10 -48.58 2.96 -20.25
C VAL A 10 -49.07 1.51 -20.46
N PRO A 11 -48.29 0.59 -21.00
CA PRO A 11 -48.58 -0.84 -20.88
C PRO A 11 -47.90 -1.42 -19.63
N ASN A 12 -48.77 -1.94 -18.81
CA ASN A 12 -48.50 -2.88 -17.70
C ASN A 12 -48.13 -4.24 -18.27
N VAL A 13 -46.98 -4.82 -17.86
CA VAL A 13 -46.68 -6.23 -18.13
C VAL A 13 -46.42 -6.94 -16.81
N GLN A 14 -47.49 -7.57 -16.37
CA GLN A 14 -47.48 -8.62 -15.37
C GLN A 14 -47.16 -9.98 -16.03
N GLU A 15 -46.34 -10.76 -15.33
CA GLU A 15 -46.49 -12.22 -15.18
C GLU A 15 -46.22 -13.17 -16.35
N ARG A 16 -45.06 -13.85 -16.29
CA ARG A 16 -45.03 -15.30 -16.55
C ARG A 16 -44.04 -16.03 -15.65
N GLN A 17 -44.56 -16.71 -14.67
CA GLN A 17 -43.95 -17.82 -13.97
C GLN A 17 -44.08 -19.12 -14.82
N ARG A 18 -43.16 -20.06 -14.49
CA ARG A 18 -43.10 -21.53 -14.73
C ARG A 18 -42.28 -21.94 -15.94
N SER A 19 -41.16 -22.65 -15.76
CA SER A 19 -41.12 -24.06 -15.40
C SER A 19 -39.72 -24.52 -15.00
N ALA A 20 -39.63 -25.26 -13.93
CA ALA A 20 -38.48 -26.00 -13.46
C ALA A 20 -38.18 -27.21 -14.35
N VAL A 21 -36.91 -27.41 -14.67
CA VAL A 21 -36.38 -28.74 -15.04
C VAL A 21 -35.08 -28.94 -14.27
N ALA A 22 -35.13 -29.91 -13.38
CA ALA A 22 -34.00 -30.43 -12.63
C ALA A 22 -33.05 -31.18 -13.56
N GLN A 23 -31.76 -30.88 -13.50
CA GLN A 23 -30.73 -31.77 -14.01
C GLN A 23 -29.62 -31.95 -12.96
N THR A 24 -29.33 -33.19 -12.73
CA THR A 24 -28.42 -33.86 -11.81
C THR A 24 -26.93 -33.46 -12.04
N PRO A 25 -26.07 -33.40 -11.03
CA PRO A 25 -24.65 -33.08 -11.19
C PRO A 25 -23.85 -34.33 -11.65
N PRO A 26 -22.81 -34.16 -12.47
CA PRO A 26 -21.82 -35.22 -12.70
C PRO A 26 -20.65 -35.15 -11.71
N SER A 27 -20.43 -36.31 -11.15
CA SER A 27 -19.20 -36.98 -10.71
C SER A 27 -17.94 -36.18 -10.31
N THR A 28 -17.60 -36.36 -9.07
CA THR A 28 -16.30 -36.37 -8.40
C THR A 28 -15.09 -36.65 -9.30
N GLN A 29 -14.19 -35.68 -9.40
CA GLN A 29 -12.80 -35.95 -9.82
C GLN A 29 -11.87 -35.76 -8.59
N THR A 30 -11.12 -36.81 -8.34
CA THR A 30 -10.09 -36.97 -7.32
C THR A 30 -8.92 -36.01 -7.55
N PRO A 31 -8.37 -35.33 -6.53
CA PRO A 31 -7.16 -34.53 -6.68
C PRO A 31 -5.90 -35.40 -6.81
N PRO A 32 -4.89 -34.98 -7.58
CA PRO A 32 -3.66 -35.73 -7.74
C PRO A 32 -2.78 -35.66 -6.49
N SER A 33 -2.07 -36.76 -6.30
CA SER A 33 -1.22 -37.13 -5.19
C SER A 33 -0.17 -36.08 -4.78
N THR A 34 -0.09 -35.87 -3.49
CA THR A 34 0.95 -35.13 -2.77
C THR A 34 2.33 -35.74 -3.02
N MET A 35 3.24 -34.96 -3.60
CA MET A 35 4.66 -35.30 -3.65
C MET A 35 5.31 -35.15 -2.29
N THR A 36 5.71 -36.23 -1.70
CA THR A 36 6.49 -36.31 -0.46
C THR A 36 7.95 -35.95 -0.73
N ILE A 37 8.40 -34.80 -0.25
CA ILE A 37 9.84 -34.45 -0.28
C ILE A 37 10.52 -35.14 0.89
N LYS A 38 11.44 -36.06 0.59
CA LYS A 38 12.30 -36.72 1.57
C LYS A 38 13.33 -35.75 2.13
N ARG A 39 13.31 -35.55 3.44
CA ARG A 39 14.32 -34.84 4.23
C ARG A 39 15.64 -35.67 4.25
N PRO A 40 16.82 -35.04 4.09
CA PRO A 40 18.10 -35.70 4.36
C PRO A 40 18.36 -35.81 5.88
N PRO A 41 19.17 -36.77 6.32
CA PRO A 41 19.36 -37.07 7.74
C PRO A 41 20.24 -36.06 8.44
N ASP A 42 19.87 -35.75 9.69
CA ASP A 42 20.60 -34.95 10.67
C ASP A 42 22.03 -35.50 10.90
N ARG A 43 23.03 -34.63 10.74
CA ARG A 43 24.36 -34.84 11.29
C ARG A 43 24.51 -33.98 12.53
N THR A 44 24.54 -34.60 13.68
CA THR A 44 24.99 -34.03 14.95
C THR A 44 26.51 -33.86 14.95
N PRO A 45 27.06 -32.74 15.37
CA PRO A 45 28.41 -32.65 15.87
C PRO A 45 28.42 -32.63 17.40
N HIS A 46 29.33 -33.43 17.91
CA HIS A 46 29.69 -33.60 19.32
C HIS A 46 30.20 -32.28 19.93
N GLY A 47 29.92 -32.15 21.25
CA GLY A 47 30.21 -31.00 22.07
C GLY A 47 31.69 -30.68 22.32
N THR A 48 31.90 -29.45 22.69
CA THR A 48 33.04 -29.03 23.53
C THR A 48 32.51 -28.12 24.66
N ARG A 49 32.82 -28.51 25.86
CA ARG A 49 32.65 -27.76 27.11
C ARG A 49 33.62 -26.54 27.09
N GLY A 50 33.11 -25.37 27.55
CA GLY A 50 33.96 -24.21 27.79
C GLY A 50 33.24 -23.13 28.59
N HIS A 51 33.54 -23.11 29.88
CA HIS A 51 33.60 -22.02 30.86
C HIS A 51 32.46 -20.99 30.97
N ALA A 52 31.72 -21.13 32.06
CA ALA A 52 30.92 -20.10 32.67
C ALA A 52 31.78 -18.90 33.10
N SER A 53 31.36 -17.68 32.71
CA SER A 53 31.81 -16.44 33.32
C SER A 53 30.59 -15.73 33.90
N LEU A 54 30.58 -15.65 35.25
CA LEU A 54 29.68 -14.79 36.00
C LEU A 54 30.12 -13.33 35.76
N ALA A 55 29.21 -12.51 35.21
CA ALA A 55 29.32 -11.05 35.26
C ALA A 55 27.98 -10.44 35.64
N ALA A 56 27.95 -10.01 36.90
CA ALA A 56 27.23 -8.89 37.49
C ALA A 56 25.87 -8.46 36.95
N GLN A 57 24.83 -8.73 37.74
CA GLN A 57 23.56 -8.01 37.78
C GLN A 57 23.82 -6.53 38.16
N ILE A 58 23.55 -5.63 37.23
CA ILE A 58 23.30 -4.22 37.52
C ILE A 58 21.92 -3.91 36.96
N GLY A 59 20.98 -3.57 37.85
CA GLY A 59 19.63 -3.15 37.49
C GLY A 59 19.65 -1.88 36.67
N GLY A 60 19.14 -1.96 35.44
CA GLY A 60 18.92 -0.83 34.54
C GLY A 60 17.45 -0.78 34.17
N GLY A 61 16.78 0.31 34.54
CA GLY A 61 15.39 0.56 34.12
C GLY A 61 15.25 0.48 32.60
N SER A 62 14.36 -0.37 32.15
CA SER A 62 14.05 -0.53 30.74
C SER A 62 13.28 0.69 30.23
N CYS A 63 13.94 1.52 29.43
CA CYS A 63 13.24 2.52 28.60
C CYS A 63 12.41 1.78 27.55
N PRO A 64 11.07 1.99 27.46
CA PRO A 64 10.22 1.32 26.46
C PRO A 64 10.67 1.54 25.02
N THR A 65 11.28 2.69 24.74
CA THR A 65 11.81 3.04 23.41
C THR A 65 13.11 2.29 23.09
N CYS A 66 13.92 1.91 24.11
CA CYS A 66 15.14 1.14 23.92
C CYS A 66 14.89 -0.36 23.75
N ALA A 67 13.76 -0.88 24.22
CA ALA A 67 13.40 -2.29 24.08
C ALA A 67 12.98 -2.66 22.64
N LEU A 68 12.60 -1.69 21.82
CA LEU A 68 12.29 -1.89 20.39
C LEU A 68 13.55 -2.05 19.52
N GLY A 69 14.75 -1.79 20.06
CA GLY A 69 16.01 -1.78 19.31
C GLY A 69 16.84 -3.07 19.37
N THR A 70 16.46 -4.07 20.17
CA THR A 70 17.22 -5.33 20.30
C THR A 70 16.33 -6.54 20.00
N ALA A 71 15.90 -6.66 18.73
CA ALA A 71 15.59 -7.98 18.19
C ALA A 71 16.93 -8.70 18.06
N GLU A 72 17.26 -9.61 18.98
CA GLU A 72 18.33 -10.58 18.82
C GLU A 72 18.02 -11.50 17.63
N GLY A 73 18.52 -11.11 16.49
CA GLY A 73 18.43 -11.76 15.22
C GLY A 73 18.96 -10.82 14.17
N GLY A 74 20.30 -10.73 14.02
CA GLY A 74 20.99 -9.80 13.11
C GLY A 74 20.75 -10.09 11.63
N GLY A 75 19.47 -10.07 11.23
CA GLY A 75 19.09 -9.97 9.83
C GLY A 75 19.22 -8.52 9.35
N PRO A 76 19.43 -8.29 8.05
CA PRO A 76 19.48 -6.94 7.49
C PRO A 76 18.17 -6.21 7.81
N ALA A 77 18.29 -4.90 8.11
CA ALA A 77 17.14 -4.05 8.41
C ALA A 77 16.09 -4.18 7.28
N ALA A 78 14.87 -4.52 7.65
CA ALA A 78 13.77 -4.64 6.71
C ALA A 78 13.10 -3.27 6.55
N TYR A 79 13.37 -2.60 5.44
CA TYR A 79 12.79 -1.30 5.13
C TYR A 79 11.42 -1.44 4.48
N VAL A 80 10.57 -0.44 4.70
CA VAL A 80 9.24 -0.34 4.09
C VAL A 80 9.16 0.96 3.29
N TYR A 81 8.63 0.86 2.09
CA TYR A 81 8.18 1.98 1.29
C TYR A 81 6.80 1.60 0.73
N THR A 82 5.74 2.05 1.39
CA THR A 82 4.37 1.58 1.13
C THR A 82 3.43 2.71 0.79
N ILE A 83 2.41 2.41 -0.01
CA ILE A 83 1.35 3.31 -0.45
C ILE A 83 0.03 2.75 0.07
N GLY A 84 -0.79 3.59 0.69
CA GLY A 84 -2.08 3.19 1.25
C GLY A 84 -2.77 4.34 1.95
N SER A 85 -3.44 4.09 3.06
CA SER A 85 -4.10 5.11 3.86
C SER A 85 -3.89 4.89 5.35
N ILE A 86 -3.76 5.98 6.10
CA ILE A 86 -3.68 5.96 7.56
C ILE A 86 -5.09 5.98 8.14
N LYS A 87 -5.30 5.13 9.14
CA LYS A 87 -6.52 5.04 9.94
C LYS A 87 -6.16 5.05 11.41
N THR A 88 -7.13 5.42 12.23
CA THR A 88 -7.01 5.29 13.69
C THR A 88 -7.84 4.11 14.19
N ARG A 89 -7.39 3.54 15.29
CA ARG A 89 -8.12 2.51 16.03
C ARG A 89 -7.96 2.77 17.53
N PHE A 90 -9.01 2.53 18.31
CA PHE A 90 -8.91 2.61 19.75
C PHE A 90 -8.17 1.38 20.30
N PRO A 91 -7.07 1.57 21.02
CA PRO A 91 -6.30 0.42 21.57
C PRO A 91 -7.08 -0.31 22.68
N SER A 92 -7.98 0.39 23.35
CA SER A 92 -8.80 -0.17 24.42
C SER A 92 -10.15 0.55 24.56
N PRO A 93 -11.16 -0.09 25.19
CA PRO A 93 -12.43 0.58 25.49
C PRO A 93 -12.30 1.77 26.45
N ALA A 94 -11.21 1.84 27.22
CA ALA A 94 -10.94 2.97 28.12
C ALA A 94 -10.63 4.23 27.31
N ILE A 95 -9.74 4.12 26.31
CA ILE A 95 -9.39 5.24 25.43
C ILE A 95 -10.56 5.65 24.54
N GLU A 96 -11.39 4.70 24.11
CA GLU A 96 -12.61 5.00 23.38
C GLU A 96 -13.56 5.87 24.21
N LYS A 97 -13.76 5.53 25.50
CA LYS A 97 -14.60 6.33 26.41
C LYS A 97 -14.02 7.72 26.68
N GLU A 98 -12.70 7.81 26.87
CA GLU A 98 -12.02 9.08 27.08
C GLU A 98 -12.16 9.97 25.83
N PHE A 99 -12.01 9.39 24.64
CA PHE A 99 -12.25 10.09 23.38
C PHE A 99 -13.68 10.64 23.30
N VAL A 100 -14.69 9.82 23.62
CA VAL A 100 -16.09 10.25 23.62
C VAL A 100 -16.33 11.39 24.63
N GLN A 101 -15.68 11.35 25.80
CA GLN A 101 -15.78 12.41 26.80
C GLN A 101 -15.07 13.71 26.35
N SER A 102 -14.03 13.58 25.55
CA SER A 102 -13.25 14.72 25.01
C SER A 102 -13.93 15.40 23.83
N MET A 103 -14.94 14.76 23.23
CA MET A 103 -15.76 15.38 22.20
C MET A 103 -16.56 16.54 22.85
N ALA A 104 -16.34 17.74 22.35
CA ALA A 104 -17.03 18.92 22.88
C ALA A 104 -18.55 18.77 22.72
N GLU A 105 -19.28 18.98 23.82
CA GLU A 105 -20.74 18.95 23.82
C GLU A 105 -21.28 19.97 22.81
N GLY A 106 -22.03 19.50 21.83
CA GLY A 106 -22.70 20.33 20.83
C GLY A 106 -21.93 20.63 19.54
N GLN A 107 -20.66 20.24 19.39
CA GLN A 107 -19.88 20.50 18.18
C GLN A 107 -19.94 19.37 17.13
N THR A 108 -20.65 18.28 17.42
CA THR A 108 -20.76 17.13 16.50
C THR A 108 -21.93 17.25 15.50
N ALA A 109 -22.83 18.20 15.70
CA ALA A 109 -23.97 18.39 14.82
C ALA A 109 -23.51 18.78 13.41
N ASN A 110 -23.90 17.98 12.40
CA ASN A 110 -23.58 18.16 10.97
C ASN A 110 -22.12 17.86 10.57
N LEU A 111 -21.32 17.21 11.42
CA LEU A 111 -19.98 16.71 11.08
C LEU A 111 -20.04 15.23 10.75
N SER A 112 -19.20 14.78 9.84
CA SER A 112 -18.96 13.34 9.65
C SER A 112 -18.12 12.76 10.80
N ASP A 113 -18.22 11.45 11.03
CA ASP A 113 -17.43 10.76 12.06
C ASP A 113 -15.92 11.03 11.91
N GLN A 114 -15.44 11.09 10.67
CA GLN A 114 -14.04 11.40 10.37
C GLN A 114 -13.68 12.86 10.73
N GLN A 115 -14.59 13.82 10.51
CA GLN A 115 -14.39 15.21 10.92
C GLN A 115 -14.36 15.35 12.45
N VAL A 116 -15.25 14.64 13.14
CA VAL A 116 -15.26 14.60 14.61
C VAL A 116 -13.95 14.01 15.12
N LEU A 117 -13.51 12.88 14.56
CA LEU A 117 -12.24 12.22 14.90
C LEU A 117 -11.06 13.19 14.74
N TYR A 118 -10.92 13.77 13.55
CA TYR A 118 -9.83 14.72 13.25
C TYR A 118 -9.82 15.91 14.21
N ASN A 119 -10.96 16.57 14.40
CA ASN A 119 -11.07 17.74 15.28
C ASN A 119 -10.72 17.37 16.72
N THR A 120 -11.26 16.26 17.24
CA THR A 120 -11.00 15.81 18.61
C THR A 120 -9.53 15.51 18.83
N LEU A 121 -8.87 14.78 17.91
CA LEU A 121 -7.45 14.48 18.00
C LEU A 121 -6.57 15.73 17.92
N ARG A 122 -6.89 16.64 17.00
CA ARG A 122 -6.16 17.92 16.85
C ARG A 122 -6.21 18.76 18.11
N ASP A 123 -7.37 18.81 18.78
CA ASP A 123 -7.58 19.65 19.96
C ASP A 123 -7.11 18.97 21.25
N ASN A 124 -6.91 17.64 21.26
CA ASN A 124 -6.51 16.82 22.41
C ASN A 124 -5.20 16.05 22.16
N ARG A 125 -4.08 16.73 22.38
CA ARG A 125 -2.74 16.13 22.09
C ARG A 125 -2.46 14.82 22.82
N HIS A 126 -2.96 14.64 24.03
CA HIS A 126 -2.76 13.40 24.78
C HIS A 126 -3.41 12.21 24.07
N LEU A 127 -4.59 12.38 23.47
CA LEU A 127 -5.26 11.32 22.73
C LEU A 127 -4.48 10.88 21.49
N MET A 128 -3.73 11.78 20.82
CA MET A 128 -2.89 11.40 19.68
C MET A 128 -1.86 10.34 20.07
N HIS A 129 -1.30 10.43 21.29
CA HIS A 129 -0.30 9.50 21.82
C HIS A 129 -0.90 8.15 22.22
N GLU A 130 -2.18 8.17 22.62
CA GLU A 130 -2.89 6.98 23.06
C GLU A 130 -3.53 6.20 21.91
N MET A 131 -3.74 6.84 20.75
CA MET A 131 -4.36 6.18 19.59
C MET A 131 -3.45 5.13 18.96
N CYS A 132 -4.06 4.08 18.46
CA CYS A 132 -3.40 3.13 17.60
C CYS A 132 -3.48 3.63 16.14
N TRP A 133 -2.33 3.87 15.53
CA TRP A 133 -2.21 4.30 14.15
C TRP A 133 -2.02 3.09 13.25
N VAL A 134 -2.94 2.87 12.33
CA VAL A 134 -2.98 1.70 11.45
C VAL A 134 -2.81 2.13 10.02
N PHE A 135 -1.93 1.45 9.29
CA PHE A 135 -1.78 1.62 7.85
C PHE A 135 -2.54 0.53 7.12
N SER A 136 -3.42 0.95 6.22
CA SER A 136 -4.28 0.08 5.45
C SER A 136 -3.95 0.18 3.96
N ILE A 137 -3.79 -0.98 3.31
CA ILE A 137 -3.57 -1.11 1.87
C ILE A 137 -4.80 -1.77 1.28
N GLU A 138 -5.44 -1.14 0.31
CA GLU A 138 -6.70 -1.62 -0.30
C GLU A 138 -7.78 -2.01 0.75
N GLY A 139 -7.82 -1.27 1.86
CA GLY A 139 -8.78 -1.53 2.93
C GLY A 139 -8.35 -2.59 3.95
N ILE A 140 -7.23 -3.28 3.73
CA ILE A 140 -6.70 -4.32 4.64
C ILE A 140 -5.69 -3.67 5.59
N ASP A 141 -5.92 -3.81 6.90
CA ASP A 141 -4.99 -3.36 7.94
C ASP A 141 -3.68 -4.16 7.84
N THR A 142 -2.60 -3.48 7.45
CA THR A 142 -1.33 -4.13 7.08
C THR A 142 -0.22 -3.87 8.09
N TYR A 143 -0.17 -2.68 8.67
CA TYR A 143 0.86 -2.28 9.63
C TYR A 143 0.26 -1.48 10.79
N ILE A 144 0.90 -1.58 11.96
CA ILE A 144 0.75 -0.59 13.03
C ILE A 144 1.91 0.38 12.90
N LEU A 145 1.59 1.67 12.84
CA LEU A 145 2.58 2.74 12.70
C LEU A 145 2.99 3.27 14.07
N VAL A 146 4.30 3.38 14.27
CA VAL A 146 4.90 4.03 15.42
C VAL A 146 5.74 5.21 14.90
N PRO A 147 5.51 6.44 15.37
CA PRO A 147 6.31 7.57 14.92
C PRO A 147 7.76 7.40 15.37
N GLY A 148 8.70 7.60 14.44
CA GLY A 148 10.12 7.62 14.74
C GLY A 148 10.55 8.91 15.47
N ASP A 149 9.75 9.97 15.33
CA ASP A 149 9.90 11.26 16.01
C ASP A 149 8.53 11.67 16.56
N PRO A 150 8.42 12.15 17.82
CA PRO A 150 7.17 12.63 18.40
C PRO A 150 6.45 13.72 17.58
N MET A 151 7.19 14.54 16.84
CA MET A 151 6.63 15.57 15.95
C MET A 151 5.82 14.98 14.76
N MET A 152 6.03 13.71 14.42
CA MET A 152 5.27 13.04 13.36
C MET A 152 3.82 12.76 13.72
N LEU A 153 3.46 12.77 15.01
CA LEU A 153 2.05 12.56 15.41
C LEU A 153 1.12 13.62 14.84
N GLU A 154 1.58 14.86 14.72
CA GLU A 154 0.80 15.92 14.07
C GLU A 154 0.57 15.59 12.57
N GLN A 155 1.57 14.99 11.91
CA GLN A 155 1.41 14.55 10.51
C GLN A 155 0.45 13.37 10.39
N PHE A 156 0.43 12.46 11.38
CA PHE A 156 -0.55 11.36 11.41
C PHE A 156 -1.98 11.88 11.59
N VAL A 157 -2.16 12.90 12.43
CA VAL A 157 -3.48 13.56 12.59
C VAL A 157 -3.90 14.26 11.30
N GLU A 158 -2.99 14.96 10.63
CA GLU A 158 -3.30 15.59 9.34
C GLU A 158 -3.63 14.54 8.24
N ALA A 159 -3.00 13.36 8.28
CA ALA A 159 -3.29 12.28 7.33
C ALA A 159 -4.70 11.68 7.48
N VAL A 160 -5.31 11.76 8.67
CA VAL A 160 -6.71 11.30 8.87
C VAL A 160 -7.73 12.42 8.70
N LYS A 161 -7.30 13.61 8.27
CA LYS A 161 -8.20 14.69 7.93
C LYS A 161 -9.15 14.27 6.81
N PRO A 162 -10.45 14.61 6.92
CA PRO A 162 -11.39 14.30 5.85
C PRO A 162 -10.97 14.89 4.52
N ALA A 163 -10.82 14.03 3.51
CA ALA A 163 -10.49 14.45 2.15
C ALA A 163 -11.61 15.33 1.58
N THR A 164 -11.23 16.44 0.95
CA THR A 164 -12.19 17.31 0.26
C THR A 164 -12.66 16.72 -1.07
N ARG A 165 -11.89 15.82 -1.65
CA ARG A 165 -12.18 15.18 -2.93
C ARG A 165 -11.57 13.78 -3.01
N GLY A 166 -12.35 12.75 -2.76
CA GLY A 166 -11.97 11.38 -3.09
C GLY A 166 -10.97 10.73 -2.14
N VAL A 167 -10.01 10.01 -2.65
CA VAL A 167 -9.12 9.13 -1.89
C VAL A 167 -7.81 9.85 -1.60
N ASP A 168 -7.53 10.10 -0.33
CA ASP A 168 -6.19 10.50 0.10
C ASP A 168 -5.28 9.27 0.05
N VAL A 169 -4.08 9.49 -0.45
CA VAL A 169 -3.04 8.46 -0.56
C VAL A 169 -1.89 8.85 0.35
N ASP A 170 -1.59 7.99 1.29
CA ASP A 170 -0.47 8.14 2.20
C ASP A 170 0.71 7.27 1.76
N VAL A 171 1.90 7.82 1.85
CA VAL A 171 3.15 7.10 1.59
C VAL A 171 3.95 7.05 2.87
N VAL A 172 4.22 5.85 3.36
CA VAL A 172 5.00 5.61 4.56
C VAL A 172 6.35 5.01 4.20
N ILE A 173 7.42 5.63 4.71
CA ILE A 173 8.78 5.13 4.65
C ILE A 173 9.27 4.89 6.07
N GLY A 174 9.77 3.70 6.33
CA GLY A 174 10.21 3.34 7.68
C GLY A 174 10.94 2.02 7.76
N THR A 175 11.10 1.57 8.99
CA THR A 175 11.73 0.30 9.30
C THR A 175 10.69 -0.65 9.88
N ARG A 176 10.58 -1.85 9.28
CA ARG A 176 9.69 -2.89 9.75
C ARG A 176 10.25 -3.52 11.02
N GLY A 177 9.45 -3.54 12.06
CA GLY A 177 9.71 -4.22 13.32
C GLY A 177 9.03 -5.59 13.44
N PRO A 178 8.90 -6.10 14.67
CA PRO A 178 8.22 -7.34 14.96
C PRO A 178 6.70 -7.24 14.76
N MET A 179 6.03 -8.37 14.91
CA MET A 179 4.56 -8.40 15.01
C MET A 179 4.11 -7.69 16.29
N ALA A 180 3.07 -6.90 16.19
CA ALA A 180 2.49 -6.25 17.36
C ALA A 180 1.84 -7.28 18.30
N PRO A 181 2.03 -7.13 19.61
CA PRO A 181 1.29 -7.94 20.58
C PRO A 181 -0.21 -7.55 20.52
N PRO A 182 -1.14 -8.50 20.79
CA PRO A 182 -2.57 -8.25 20.69
C PRO A 182 -3.07 -7.09 21.55
N GLU A 183 -2.40 -6.82 22.66
CA GLU A 183 -2.77 -5.78 23.62
C GLU A 183 -2.46 -4.37 23.10
N MET A 184 -1.55 -4.26 22.12
CA MET A 184 -1.10 -2.97 21.61
C MET A 184 -2.21 -2.22 20.84
N CYS A 185 -3.05 -2.95 20.11
CA CYS A 185 -4.04 -2.34 19.22
C CYS A 185 -5.35 -3.16 19.20
N ASN A 186 -5.93 -3.40 20.37
CA ASN A 186 -7.22 -4.07 20.53
C ASN A 186 -7.35 -5.35 19.68
N GLY A 187 -6.39 -6.25 19.80
CA GLY A 187 -6.37 -7.55 19.12
C GLY A 187 -5.80 -7.55 17.70
N LEU A 188 -5.40 -6.42 17.13
CA LEU A 188 -4.78 -6.38 15.82
C LEU A 188 -3.32 -6.85 15.88
N VAL A 189 -3.02 -7.95 15.18
CA VAL A 189 -1.70 -8.58 15.13
C VAL A 189 -1.14 -8.46 13.72
N VAL A 190 -0.46 -7.35 13.46
CA VAL A 190 0.25 -7.06 12.20
C VAL A 190 1.65 -6.53 12.51
N PRO A 191 2.59 -6.51 11.56
CA PRO A 191 3.92 -5.96 11.81
C PRO A 191 3.87 -4.47 12.21
N ILE A 192 4.75 -4.08 13.12
CA ILE A 192 4.98 -2.68 13.47
C ILE A 192 5.89 -2.05 12.41
N VAL A 193 5.64 -0.79 12.06
CA VAL A 193 6.55 0.03 11.25
C VAL A 193 6.92 1.27 12.05
N ILE A 194 8.22 1.44 12.30
CA ILE A 194 8.76 2.70 12.82
C ILE A 194 8.89 3.65 11.63
N VAL A 195 8.09 4.71 11.65
CA VAL A 195 7.94 5.64 10.53
C VAL A 195 9.02 6.71 10.60
N ASP A 196 9.77 6.87 9.51
CA ASP A 196 10.78 7.93 9.37
C ASP A 196 10.27 9.10 8.51
N ARG A 197 9.36 8.81 7.54
CA ARG A 197 8.74 9.81 6.68
C ARG A 197 7.31 9.41 6.35
N LEU A 198 6.45 10.41 6.36
CA LEU A 198 5.07 10.34 5.89
C LEU A 198 4.85 11.43 4.85
N TYR A 199 4.21 11.07 3.75
CA TYR A 199 3.70 12.00 2.74
C TYR A 199 2.24 11.67 2.49
N SER A 200 1.36 12.66 2.62
CA SER A 200 -0.06 12.53 2.26
C SER A 200 -0.32 13.31 0.98
N PHE A 201 -0.96 12.67 0.04
CA PHE A 201 -1.31 13.25 -1.25
C PHE A 201 -2.82 13.12 -1.47
N ASP A 202 -3.43 14.20 -1.92
CA ASP A 202 -4.69 14.11 -2.65
C ASP A 202 -4.39 13.42 -3.99
N SER A 203 -5.00 12.27 -4.28
CA SER A 203 -4.75 11.51 -5.51
C SER A 203 -4.91 12.37 -6.79
N PRO A 204 -5.93 13.22 -6.93
CA PRO A 204 -5.98 14.21 -8.02
C PRO A 204 -4.82 15.19 -8.02
N ALA A 205 -4.33 15.64 -6.86
CA ALA A 205 -3.20 16.56 -6.78
C ALA A 205 -1.89 15.90 -7.19
N LEU A 206 -1.68 14.61 -6.86
CA LEU A 206 -0.54 13.85 -7.33
C LEU A 206 -0.52 13.78 -8.86
N VAL A 207 -1.65 13.46 -9.49
CA VAL A 207 -1.78 13.40 -10.95
C VAL A 207 -1.60 14.78 -11.60
N GLN A 208 -2.11 15.84 -10.95
CA GLN A 208 -1.92 17.23 -11.43
C GLN A 208 -0.46 17.70 -11.32
N ALA A 209 0.28 17.22 -10.33
CA ALA A 209 1.70 17.52 -10.17
C ALA A 209 2.60 16.85 -11.20
N ILE A 210 2.08 15.86 -11.97
CA ILE A 210 2.82 15.19 -13.03
C ILE A 210 3.00 16.18 -14.21
N PRO A 211 4.23 16.56 -14.60
CA PRO A 211 4.45 17.52 -15.66
C PRO A 211 3.99 16.96 -17.02
N LYS A 212 3.01 17.62 -17.62
CA LYS A 212 2.59 17.31 -18.99
C LYS A 212 3.64 17.82 -19.97
N PRO A 213 4.15 16.98 -20.89
CA PRO A 213 5.06 17.45 -21.93
C PRO A 213 4.37 18.48 -22.84
N THR A 214 5.06 19.59 -23.07
CA THR A 214 4.53 20.73 -23.86
C THR A 214 4.23 20.37 -25.33
N GLU A 215 4.87 19.33 -25.84
CA GLU A 215 4.76 18.88 -27.23
C GLU A 215 3.65 17.84 -27.48
N MET A 216 2.96 17.41 -26.41
CA MET A 216 1.99 16.34 -26.50
C MET A 216 0.65 16.83 -27.08
N LYS A 217 0.22 16.25 -28.20
CA LYS A 217 -1.06 16.55 -28.88
C LYS A 217 -2.30 16.00 -28.17
N MET A 218 -2.13 15.41 -26.99
CA MET A 218 -3.20 14.81 -26.20
C MET A 218 -3.90 15.86 -25.32
N SER A 219 -5.21 15.70 -25.10
CA SER A 219 -5.94 16.57 -24.20
C SER A 219 -5.45 16.38 -22.74
N GLU A 220 -5.64 17.38 -21.90
CA GLU A 220 -5.29 17.28 -20.48
C GLU A 220 -6.12 16.21 -19.76
N ALA A 221 -7.38 16.03 -20.19
CA ALA A 221 -8.26 15.01 -19.63
C ALA A 221 -7.76 13.58 -19.94
N ASP A 222 -7.32 13.34 -21.19
CA ASP A 222 -6.79 12.03 -21.58
C ASP A 222 -5.46 11.72 -20.89
N PHE A 223 -4.60 12.74 -20.72
CA PHE A 223 -3.35 12.60 -19.97
C PHE A 223 -3.60 12.22 -18.52
N ARG A 224 -4.54 12.91 -17.88
CA ARG A 224 -4.93 12.63 -16.48
C ARG A 224 -5.51 11.23 -16.32
N SER A 225 -6.42 10.83 -17.22
CA SER A 225 -7.00 9.49 -17.20
C SER A 225 -5.94 8.39 -17.39
N ALA A 226 -4.96 8.59 -18.26
CA ALA A 226 -3.88 7.62 -18.46
C ALA A 226 -2.95 7.52 -17.22
N ALA A 227 -2.69 8.64 -16.56
CA ALA A 227 -1.89 8.67 -15.34
C ALA A 227 -2.62 7.99 -14.17
N GLU A 228 -3.90 8.25 -14.00
CA GLU A 228 -4.76 7.57 -13.02
C GLU A 228 -4.77 6.05 -13.25
N GLN A 229 -5.00 5.61 -14.49
CA GLN A 229 -4.97 4.18 -14.84
C GLN A 229 -3.64 3.50 -14.52
N LEU A 230 -2.50 4.18 -14.78
CA LEU A 230 -1.20 3.63 -14.43
C LEU A 230 -1.03 3.53 -12.92
N PHE A 231 -1.41 4.56 -12.19
CA PHE A 231 -1.30 4.59 -10.73
C PHE A 231 -2.15 3.49 -10.09
N ASP A 232 -3.41 3.36 -10.52
CA ASP A 232 -4.30 2.29 -10.08
C ASP A 232 -3.74 0.90 -10.41
N ARG A 233 -3.13 0.74 -11.60
CA ARG A 233 -2.50 -0.52 -11.99
C ARG A 233 -1.33 -0.89 -11.09
N ILE A 234 -0.53 0.10 -10.68
CA ILE A 234 0.58 -0.11 -9.75
C ILE A 234 0.06 -0.51 -8.37
N GLN A 235 -1.00 0.13 -7.89
CA GLN A 235 -1.62 -0.21 -6.60
C GLN A 235 -2.25 -1.60 -6.61
N GLN A 236 -2.89 -2.00 -7.71
CA GLN A 236 -3.55 -3.32 -7.87
C GLN A 236 -2.58 -4.49 -8.05
N ILE A 237 -1.27 -4.27 -8.00
CA ILE A 237 -0.31 -5.39 -7.96
C ILE A 237 -0.50 -6.12 -6.64
N ALA A 238 -0.89 -7.39 -6.74
CA ALA A 238 -1.22 -8.23 -5.59
C ALA A 238 -0.10 -8.22 -4.54
N ASP A 239 -0.49 -8.14 -3.28
CA ASP A 239 0.39 -8.22 -2.11
C ASP A 239 1.45 -7.09 -2.00
N ASN A 240 1.23 -5.93 -2.65
CA ASN A 240 2.18 -4.82 -2.59
C ASN A 240 2.20 -4.12 -1.22
N ALA A 241 2.65 -4.84 -0.20
CA ALA A 241 2.82 -4.30 1.14
C ALA A 241 4.01 -3.32 1.28
N GLY A 242 4.79 -3.09 0.23
CA GLY A 242 5.94 -2.19 0.27
C GLY A 242 7.14 -2.69 1.07
N ALA A 243 7.17 -3.99 1.43
CA ALA A 243 8.20 -4.56 2.32
C ALA A 243 9.28 -5.35 1.57
N THR A 244 9.06 -5.72 0.31
CA THR A 244 10.08 -6.36 -0.53
C THR A 244 10.86 -5.33 -1.32
N ASP A 245 12.04 -5.69 -1.80
CA ASP A 245 12.87 -4.79 -2.61
C ASP A 245 12.14 -4.42 -3.91
N GLU A 246 11.38 -5.34 -4.50
CA GLU A 246 10.56 -5.15 -5.70
C GLU A 246 9.42 -4.15 -5.44
N HIS A 247 8.67 -4.32 -4.35
CA HIS A 247 7.58 -3.43 -3.97
C HIS A 247 8.09 -2.02 -3.65
N ARG A 248 9.22 -1.92 -2.97
CA ARG A 248 9.86 -0.63 -2.64
C ARG A 248 10.29 0.12 -3.89
N ALA A 249 10.88 -0.58 -4.87
CA ALA A 249 11.25 -0.01 -6.16
C ALA A 249 10.03 0.53 -6.91
N LEU A 250 8.97 -0.26 -7.00
CA LEU A 250 7.74 0.11 -7.70
C LEU A 250 7.05 1.31 -7.05
N ASN A 251 6.85 1.26 -5.73
CA ASN A 251 6.21 2.33 -4.98
C ASN A 251 7.00 3.64 -5.04
N TYR A 252 8.35 3.55 -5.01
CA TYR A 252 9.20 4.70 -5.24
C TYR A 252 8.96 5.33 -6.62
N LEU A 253 8.91 4.53 -7.69
CA LEU A 253 8.66 5.04 -9.04
C LEU A 253 7.28 5.69 -9.16
N ALA A 254 6.26 5.08 -8.55
CA ALA A 254 4.90 5.60 -8.58
C ALA A 254 4.78 7.01 -7.99
N VAL A 255 5.57 7.31 -6.95
CA VAL A 255 5.49 8.60 -6.24
C VAL A 255 6.55 9.59 -6.69
N ARG A 256 7.75 9.13 -7.07
CA ARG A 256 8.92 9.99 -7.25
C ARG A 256 9.42 10.11 -8.68
N TYR A 257 8.89 9.32 -9.62
CA TYR A 257 9.37 9.33 -10.99
C TYR A 257 8.25 9.62 -12.00
N PRO A 258 7.87 10.90 -12.20
CA PRO A 258 6.77 11.30 -13.08
C PRO A 258 6.94 10.87 -14.54
N ALA A 259 8.18 10.59 -15.00
CA ALA A 259 8.45 10.18 -16.37
C ALA A 259 7.75 8.87 -16.77
N ILE A 260 7.38 7.99 -15.82
CA ILE A 260 6.60 6.77 -16.14
C ILE A 260 5.22 7.12 -16.68
N TYR A 261 4.57 8.11 -16.07
CA TYR A 261 3.23 8.57 -16.45
C TYR A 261 3.26 9.25 -17.82
N THR A 262 4.24 10.15 -18.02
CA THR A 262 4.47 10.81 -19.32
C THR A 262 4.66 9.77 -20.42
N HIS A 263 5.56 8.81 -20.22
CA HIS A 263 5.84 7.78 -21.21
C HIS A 263 4.63 6.88 -21.48
N THR A 264 3.91 6.47 -20.43
CA THR A 264 2.68 5.66 -20.59
C THR A 264 1.65 6.40 -21.43
N THR A 265 1.51 7.69 -21.23
CA THR A 265 0.59 8.53 -22.02
C THR A 265 1.04 8.65 -23.47
N GLU A 266 2.35 8.81 -23.73
CA GLU A 266 2.91 8.77 -25.08
C GLU A 266 2.61 7.45 -25.80
N MET A 267 2.76 6.32 -25.08
CA MET A 267 2.45 5.00 -25.61
C MET A 267 0.96 4.86 -25.93
N PHE A 268 0.06 5.38 -25.09
CA PHE A 268 -1.38 5.41 -25.38
C PHE A 268 -1.69 6.22 -26.64
N GLY A 269 -1.03 7.38 -26.84
CA GLY A 269 -1.14 8.18 -28.06
C GLY A 269 -0.67 7.47 -29.33
N ARG A 270 0.25 6.50 -29.19
CA ARG A 270 0.75 5.62 -30.27
C ARG A 270 -0.09 4.34 -30.43
N ASN A 271 -1.25 4.25 -29.81
CA ASN A 271 -2.16 3.08 -29.83
C ASN A 271 -1.63 1.84 -29.10
N PHE A 272 -0.76 2.03 -28.08
CA PHE A 272 -0.36 0.96 -27.18
C PHE A 272 -1.17 1.00 -25.88
N SER A 273 -1.27 -0.15 -25.22
CA SER A 273 -1.80 -0.27 -23.85
C SER A 273 -0.73 -0.85 -22.95
N LEU A 274 -0.68 -0.41 -21.69
CA LEU A 274 0.12 -1.06 -20.67
C LEU A 274 -0.51 -2.41 -20.33
N THR A 275 0.14 -3.49 -20.71
CA THR A 275 -0.35 -4.87 -20.52
C THR A 275 0.29 -5.57 -19.34
N GLY A 276 1.44 -5.10 -18.87
CA GLY A 276 2.11 -5.68 -17.71
C GLY A 276 3.15 -4.78 -17.08
N VAL A 277 3.44 -5.06 -15.81
CA VAL A 277 4.58 -4.53 -15.08
C VAL A 277 5.33 -5.72 -14.52
N GLU A 278 6.55 -5.94 -14.99
CA GLU A 278 7.43 -7.02 -14.51
C GLU A 278 8.49 -6.39 -13.60
N ILE A 279 8.75 -7.00 -12.45
CA ILE A 279 9.72 -6.48 -11.49
C ILE A 279 10.71 -7.59 -11.18
N ILE A 280 11.97 -7.36 -11.48
CA ILE A 280 13.02 -8.38 -11.36
C ILE A 280 14.27 -7.80 -10.67
N PRO A 281 14.98 -8.60 -9.86
CA PRO A 281 16.30 -8.23 -9.41
C PRO A 281 17.24 -8.01 -10.60
N SER A 282 17.97 -6.89 -10.59
CA SER A 282 18.91 -6.60 -11.66
C SER A 282 20.11 -7.55 -11.60
N ARG A 283 20.57 -8.01 -12.76
CA ARG A 283 21.81 -8.81 -12.86
C ARG A 283 23.08 -8.01 -12.49
N LEU A 284 22.98 -6.70 -12.41
CA LEU A 284 24.06 -5.81 -11.98
C LEU A 284 24.13 -5.62 -10.46
N SER A 285 23.21 -6.27 -9.73
CA SER A 285 23.27 -6.32 -8.28
C SER A 285 24.55 -7.02 -7.83
N GLY A 286 25.37 -6.32 -7.08
CA GLY A 286 26.55 -6.86 -6.41
C GLY A 286 26.32 -6.75 -4.91
N VAL A 287 27.04 -5.80 -4.27
CA VAL A 287 26.78 -5.40 -2.89
C VAL A 287 25.54 -4.48 -2.78
N ARG A 288 25.11 -3.90 -3.90
CA ARG A 288 23.88 -3.09 -3.97
C ARG A 288 22.69 -3.95 -4.38
N LYS A 289 21.52 -3.61 -3.88
CA LYS A 289 20.25 -4.22 -4.29
C LYS A 289 19.61 -3.37 -5.39
N LEU A 290 19.82 -3.79 -6.63
CA LEU A 290 19.26 -3.12 -7.81
C LEU A 290 18.05 -3.89 -8.33
N VAL A 291 16.97 -3.17 -8.61
CA VAL A 291 15.72 -3.74 -9.13
C VAL A 291 15.40 -3.09 -10.48
N ASP A 292 15.14 -3.92 -11.49
CA ASP A 292 14.66 -3.48 -12.80
C ASP A 292 13.13 -3.60 -12.82
N VAL A 293 12.45 -2.47 -12.99
CA VAL A 293 11.00 -2.38 -13.20
C VAL A 293 10.76 -2.23 -14.70
N ILE A 294 10.09 -3.21 -15.30
CA ILE A 294 9.87 -3.31 -16.74
C ILE A 294 8.40 -3.05 -17.04
N LEU A 295 8.14 -2.02 -17.82
CA LEU A 295 6.81 -1.68 -18.32
C LEU A 295 6.60 -2.35 -19.68
N VAL A 296 5.56 -3.16 -19.81
CA VAL A 296 5.22 -3.91 -21.02
C VAL A 296 4.03 -3.26 -21.70
N TYR A 297 4.23 -2.83 -22.94
CA TYR A 297 3.19 -2.21 -23.75
C TYR A 297 2.89 -3.06 -24.97
N THR A 298 1.61 -3.28 -25.25
CA THR A 298 1.14 -4.02 -26.45
C THR A 298 0.34 -3.10 -27.34
N ASN A 299 0.64 -3.10 -28.63
CA ASN A 299 -0.10 -2.33 -29.63
C ASN A 299 -1.48 -2.95 -29.85
N ARG A 300 -2.53 -2.12 -29.76
CA ARG A 300 -3.94 -2.57 -29.82
C ARG A 300 -4.36 -3.09 -31.19
N GLY A 301 -3.61 -2.78 -32.25
CA GLY A 301 -3.97 -3.16 -33.62
C GLY A 301 -3.07 -4.23 -34.23
N THR A 302 -1.82 -4.39 -33.72
CA THR A 302 -0.82 -5.26 -34.33
C THR A 302 -0.22 -6.31 -33.38
N ASP A 303 -0.61 -6.28 -32.11
CA ASP A 303 -0.07 -7.12 -31.03
C ASP A 303 1.46 -7.01 -30.85
N VAL A 304 2.09 -6.02 -31.44
CA VAL A 304 3.51 -5.74 -31.24
C VAL A 304 3.76 -5.33 -29.79
N VAL A 305 4.75 -5.95 -29.15
CA VAL A 305 5.11 -5.67 -27.76
C VAL A 305 6.37 -4.81 -27.72
N GLU A 306 6.32 -3.69 -27.01
CA GLU A 306 7.45 -2.86 -26.65
C GLU A 306 7.66 -2.91 -25.13
N LYS A 307 8.91 -3.09 -24.70
CA LYS A 307 9.27 -3.10 -23.28
C LYS A 307 10.24 -1.96 -22.96
N TYR A 308 10.02 -1.34 -21.82
CA TYR A 308 10.88 -0.30 -21.27
C TYR A 308 11.19 -0.60 -19.82
N TYR A 309 12.38 -0.27 -19.34
CA TYR A 309 12.76 -0.53 -17.97
C TYR A 309 13.35 0.70 -17.29
N ILE A 310 13.20 0.70 -15.99
CA ILE A 310 13.80 1.66 -15.07
C ILE A 310 14.54 0.86 -14.01
N ARG A 311 15.75 1.27 -13.63
CA ARG A 311 16.49 0.64 -12.54
C ARG A 311 16.47 1.50 -11.31
N VAL A 312 16.12 0.88 -10.18
CA VAL A 312 16.04 1.50 -8.87
C VAL A 312 17.03 0.81 -7.93
N ASP A 313 17.81 1.58 -7.22
CA ASP A 313 18.61 1.11 -6.10
C ASP A 313 17.78 1.14 -4.83
N VAL A 314 17.60 -0.01 -4.22
CA VAL A 314 16.83 -0.24 -2.99
C VAL A 314 17.69 -0.76 -1.85
N THR A 315 19.00 -0.57 -1.93
CA THR A 315 19.97 -1.05 -0.93
C THR A 315 19.65 -0.48 0.44
N GLU A 316 19.36 0.80 0.49
CA GLU A 316 19.11 1.55 1.72
C GLU A 316 17.62 1.84 1.92
N LYS A 317 17.29 2.45 3.05
CA LYS A 317 15.91 2.83 3.42
C LYS A 317 15.22 3.68 2.35
N TYR A 318 15.93 4.61 1.73
CA TYR A 318 15.41 5.50 0.71
C TYR A 318 15.84 5.02 -0.68
N PRO A 319 14.91 4.43 -1.47
CA PRO A 319 15.21 4.07 -2.86
C PRO A 319 15.60 5.29 -3.68
N PHE A 320 16.44 5.08 -4.70
CA PHE A 320 16.78 6.13 -5.66
C PHE A 320 16.95 5.58 -7.07
N LEU A 321 16.83 6.47 -8.06
CA LEU A 321 16.93 6.13 -9.46
C LEU A 321 18.38 5.84 -9.85
N ASP A 322 18.70 4.60 -10.23
CA ASP A 322 20.00 4.21 -10.78
C ASP A 322 20.05 4.43 -12.31
N LYS A 323 18.99 4.03 -13.04
CA LYS A 323 18.87 4.26 -14.47
C LYS A 323 17.49 4.74 -14.85
N LYS A 324 17.46 5.80 -15.68
CA LYS A 324 16.24 6.37 -16.25
C LYS A 324 15.58 5.40 -17.23
N LEU A 325 14.29 5.63 -17.49
CA LEU A 325 13.50 4.88 -18.46
C LEU A 325 14.26 4.72 -19.79
N SER A 326 14.40 3.47 -20.23
CA SER A 326 15.16 3.08 -21.41
C SER A 326 14.53 1.85 -22.05
N PRO A 327 14.66 1.65 -23.37
CA PRO A 327 14.19 0.43 -24.02
C PRO A 327 14.79 -0.82 -23.37
N TYR A 328 13.94 -1.85 -23.20
CA TYR A 328 14.36 -3.14 -22.71
C TYR A 328 14.33 -4.19 -23.83
N TYR A 329 15.42 -4.89 -23.99
CA TYR A 329 15.54 -5.95 -24.98
C TYR A 329 15.72 -7.27 -24.25
N ASP A 330 14.76 -8.19 -24.44
CA ASP A 330 14.93 -9.57 -23.97
C ASP A 330 16.17 -10.14 -24.63
N ARG A 331 17.15 -10.54 -23.82
CA ARG A 331 18.29 -11.30 -24.35
C ARG A 331 17.79 -12.73 -24.63
N GLN A 332 17.77 -13.08 -25.88
CA GLN A 332 17.62 -14.47 -26.34
C GLN A 332 18.75 -15.35 -25.82
#